data_a2982e86eb94db0bae07fbfdb692e515
#
_entry.id   a2982e86eb94db0bae07fbfdb692e515
#
_cell.length_a   1.000
_cell.length_b   1.000
_cell.length_c   1.000
_cell.angle_alpha   90.00
_cell.angle_beta   90.00
_cell.angle_gamma   90.00
#
_symmetry.space_group_name_H-M   'P 1'
#
loop_
_entity.id
_entity.type
_entity.pdbx_description
1 polymer ?
#
loop_
_entity_poly.entity_id
_entity_poly.type
_entity_poly.pdbx_seq_one_letter_code
_entity_poly.pdbx_strand_id
1 'polypeptide(L)'
;MKKYSFKNDYSEGAHPSILQRLVETNTIQSIGYGEDEFCNEARELILKYLKKDSAIHFVSGGTQANLIVISSILKPHESVIAAESGHIAVHETGAIEATGHKVNTIVTNNGKITPEQIAVVLNMHTDEHMVKPKLVYISNSTEVGSVYTKIELQHLYKFCQENNLYLFVDGARLASALTSSKCDLTLEDMANYTDVFYIGGTKNGALLGEAIVINNLKMNEDFRYHIKQKGGMLAKGRLIGIQFSEMFRDNLFFEMGKHANQMAEKLAKGISAKGYDFLTEPSSNQIFPILPNEIIVKLQAHFDFFIWEKIDEKNYAIRLVTSWVTLEEQVDNFIQAV
;
A
#
# COMPACT_ATOMS: atom_id res chain seq x y z
N MET A 1 31.90 -5.87 5.25
CA MET A 1 31.05 -4.81 5.83
C MET A 1 29.60 -5.14 5.59
N LYS A 2 28.67 -4.73 6.47
CA LYS A 2 27.24 -4.90 6.23
C LYS A 2 26.82 -3.95 5.09
N LYS A 3 26.17 -4.48 4.06
CA LYS A 3 25.66 -3.67 2.94
C LYS A 3 24.50 -2.81 3.41
N TYR A 4 24.36 -1.59 2.84
CA TYR A 4 23.14 -0.81 3.03
C TYR A 4 22.05 -1.34 2.12
N SER A 5 20.81 -1.46 2.63
CA SER A 5 19.72 -2.10 1.92
C SER A 5 18.71 -1.09 1.38
N PHE A 6 18.48 -1.13 0.07
CA PHE A 6 17.37 -0.49 -0.62
C PHE A 6 16.34 -1.54 -1.10
N LYS A 7 16.29 -2.72 -0.46
CA LYS A 7 15.38 -3.81 -0.87
C LYS A 7 13.92 -3.52 -0.60
N ASN A 8 13.64 -2.93 0.58
CA ASN A 8 12.27 -2.71 1.04
C ASN A 8 12.20 -1.56 2.07
N ASP A 9 10.99 -1.17 2.42
CA ASP A 9 10.65 -0.10 3.36
C ASP A 9 10.15 -0.63 4.73
N TYR A 10 10.53 -1.85 5.09
CA TYR A 10 10.19 -2.51 6.36
C TYR A 10 11.38 -3.28 6.98
N SER A 11 12.60 -2.83 6.71
CA SER A 11 13.81 -3.45 7.28
C SER A 11 14.14 -2.94 8.68
N GLU A 12 13.65 -1.77 9.03
CA GLU A 12 13.91 -1.09 10.30
C GLU A 12 12.74 -1.34 11.29
N GLY A 13 12.93 -0.89 12.53
CA GLY A 13 11.90 -0.91 13.56
C GLY A 13 10.87 0.21 13.38
N ALA A 14 10.25 0.67 14.49
CA ALA A 14 9.31 1.76 14.45
C ALA A 14 9.97 3.12 14.72
N HIS A 15 9.24 4.19 14.34
CA HIS A 15 9.63 5.55 14.68
C HIS A 15 9.80 5.71 16.20
N PRO A 16 10.82 6.45 16.69
CA PRO A 16 11.12 6.58 18.12
C PRO A 16 9.94 7.00 18.99
N SER A 17 9.07 7.90 18.52
CA SER A 17 7.88 8.34 19.28
C SER A 17 6.89 7.18 19.52
N ILE A 18 6.74 6.27 18.54
CA ILE A 18 5.91 5.09 18.69
C ILE A 18 6.47 4.16 19.78
N LEU A 19 7.79 3.89 19.74
CA LEU A 19 8.45 3.06 20.76
C LEU A 19 8.32 3.69 22.15
N GLN A 20 8.53 5.00 22.25
CA GLN A 20 8.39 5.73 23.49
C GLN A 20 6.95 5.60 24.05
N ARG A 21 5.93 5.80 23.22
CA ARG A 21 4.52 5.68 23.63
C ARG A 21 4.16 4.26 24.07
N LEU A 22 4.70 3.24 23.41
CA LEU A 22 4.53 1.85 23.82
C LEU A 22 5.12 1.61 25.23
N VAL A 23 6.28 2.15 25.54
CA VAL A 23 6.92 2.05 26.86
C VAL A 23 6.09 2.78 27.92
N GLU A 24 5.69 4.02 27.66
CA GLU A 24 4.92 4.86 28.60
C GLU A 24 3.57 4.24 28.99
N THR A 25 2.94 3.54 28.04
CA THR A 25 1.61 2.96 28.24
C THR A 25 1.63 1.50 28.68
N ASN A 26 2.82 0.87 28.80
CA ASN A 26 2.98 -0.58 28.95
C ASN A 26 2.22 -1.20 30.14
N THR A 27 2.10 -0.48 31.25
CA THR A 27 1.44 -0.97 32.48
C THR A 27 -0.02 -0.54 32.60
N ILE A 28 -0.56 0.24 31.67
CA ILE A 28 -1.96 0.66 31.68
C ILE A 28 -2.85 -0.53 31.32
N GLN A 29 -3.83 -0.84 32.16
CA GLN A 29 -4.85 -1.84 31.87
C GLN A 29 -5.90 -1.26 30.94
N SER A 30 -6.24 -1.99 29.87
CA SER A 30 -7.26 -1.61 28.90
C SER A 30 -8.03 -2.83 28.38
N ILE A 31 -9.20 -2.58 27.80
CA ILE A 31 -10.02 -3.60 27.14
C ILE A 31 -9.24 -4.16 25.94
N GLY A 32 -9.39 -5.45 25.66
CA GLY A 32 -8.72 -6.09 24.53
C GLY A 32 -9.46 -5.95 23.18
N TYR A 33 -8.87 -6.59 22.17
CA TYR A 33 -9.47 -6.80 20.85
C TYR A 33 -9.83 -5.53 20.07
N GLY A 34 -9.06 -4.43 20.32
CA GLY A 34 -9.23 -3.15 19.62
C GLY A 34 -10.40 -2.29 20.09
N GLU A 35 -10.97 -2.61 21.27
CA GLU A 35 -12.02 -1.82 21.94
C GLU A 35 -11.46 -0.85 22.99
N ASP A 36 -10.14 -0.76 23.06
CA ASP A 36 -9.39 0.06 24.02
C ASP A 36 -9.37 1.55 23.62
N GLU A 37 -9.02 2.38 24.62
CA GLU A 37 -8.91 3.83 24.48
C GLU A 37 -7.89 4.28 23.42
N PHE A 38 -6.81 3.53 23.23
CA PHE A 38 -5.77 3.88 22.25
C PHE A 38 -6.25 3.62 20.81
N CYS A 39 -6.97 2.51 20.60
CA CYS A 39 -7.61 2.25 19.33
C CYS A 39 -8.71 3.29 19.04
N ASN A 40 -9.46 3.74 20.04
CA ASN A 40 -10.46 4.78 19.88
C ASN A 40 -9.81 6.12 19.53
N GLU A 41 -8.75 6.52 20.26
CA GLU A 41 -7.97 7.72 19.93
C GLU A 41 -7.45 7.69 18.48
N ALA A 42 -6.89 6.56 18.05
CA ALA A 42 -6.41 6.41 16.68
C ALA A 42 -7.54 6.57 15.64
N ARG A 43 -8.72 5.97 15.88
CA ARG A 43 -9.90 6.15 15.02
C ARG A 43 -10.32 7.60 14.92
N GLU A 44 -10.42 8.30 16.06
CA GLU A 44 -10.80 9.72 16.10
C GLU A 44 -9.82 10.60 15.33
N LEU A 45 -8.51 10.35 15.49
CA LEU A 45 -7.47 11.09 14.77
C LEU A 45 -7.56 10.85 13.26
N ILE A 46 -7.73 9.61 12.81
CA ILE A 46 -7.90 9.30 11.39
C ILE A 46 -9.17 9.94 10.84
N LEU A 47 -10.30 9.84 11.53
CA LEU A 47 -11.59 10.42 11.10
C LEU A 47 -11.52 11.92 10.87
N LYS A 48 -10.68 12.67 11.62
CA LYS A 48 -10.46 14.11 11.38
C LYS A 48 -9.90 14.41 9.98
N TYR A 49 -9.08 13.51 9.43
CA TYR A 49 -8.54 13.64 8.07
C TYR A 49 -9.52 13.17 6.99
N LEU A 50 -10.35 12.18 7.31
CA LEU A 50 -11.33 11.64 6.35
C LEU A 50 -12.49 12.60 6.12
N LYS A 51 -12.89 13.39 7.14
CA LYS A 51 -14.05 14.27 7.14
C LYS A 51 -15.35 13.57 6.72
N LYS A 52 -15.44 12.29 6.95
CA LYS A 52 -16.56 11.42 6.59
C LYS A 52 -16.74 10.37 7.68
N ASP A 53 -17.99 10.01 7.92
CA ASP A 53 -18.31 8.88 8.78
C ASP A 53 -17.87 7.58 8.10
N SER A 54 -16.92 6.90 8.71
CA SER A 54 -16.31 5.66 8.21
C SER A 54 -16.02 4.73 9.37
N ALA A 55 -16.15 3.42 9.16
CA ALA A 55 -15.73 2.44 10.15
C ALA A 55 -14.23 2.15 9.98
N ILE A 56 -13.50 2.06 11.10
CA ILE A 56 -12.05 1.84 11.08
C ILE A 56 -11.71 0.62 11.93
N HIS A 57 -10.99 -0.33 11.33
CA HIS A 57 -10.53 -1.58 11.97
C HIS A 57 -9.03 -1.75 11.80
N PHE A 58 -8.35 -2.22 12.85
CA PHE A 58 -6.92 -2.45 12.84
C PHE A 58 -6.60 -3.94 12.68
N VAL A 59 -5.67 -4.26 11.77
CA VAL A 59 -5.18 -5.61 11.49
C VAL A 59 -3.65 -5.62 11.40
N SER A 60 -3.02 -6.80 11.39
CA SER A 60 -1.57 -6.90 11.57
C SER A 60 -0.75 -6.67 10.29
N GLY A 61 -1.34 -6.70 9.10
CA GLY A 61 -0.59 -6.54 7.85
C GLY A 61 -1.47 -6.52 6.61
N GLY A 62 -0.89 -6.11 5.46
CA GLY A 62 -1.59 -5.89 4.21
C GLY A 62 -2.28 -7.13 3.65
N THR A 63 -1.59 -8.27 3.58
CA THR A 63 -2.20 -9.53 3.13
C THR A 63 -3.40 -9.93 3.97
N GLN A 64 -3.34 -9.71 5.30
CA GLN A 64 -4.49 -9.95 6.17
C GLN A 64 -5.63 -8.97 5.89
N ALA A 65 -5.32 -7.69 5.63
CA ALA A 65 -6.33 -6.69 5.24
C ALA A 65 -7.02 -7.12 3.93
N ASN A 66 -6.25 -7.47 2.89
CA ASN A 66 -6.76 -7.91 1.60
C ASN A 66 -7.66 -9.14 1.73
N LEU A 67 -7.17 -10.15 2.45
CA LEU A 67 -7.89 -11.40 2.73
C LEU A 67 -9.24 -11.15 3.43
N ILE A 68 -9.25 -10.30 4.47
CA ILE A 68 -10.45 -10.01 5.25
C ILE A 68 -11.46 -9.21 4.41
N VAL A 69 -11.00 -8.12 3.79
CA VAL A 69 -11.86 -7.21 3.00
C VAL A 69 -12.50 -7.98 1.84
N ILE A 70 -11.70 -8.63 1.00
CA ILE A 70 -12.20 -9.30 -0.21
C ILE A 70 -13.19 -10.40 0.16
N SER A 71 -12.85 -11.26 1.14
CA SER A 71 -13.72 -12.36 1.53
C SER A 71 -14.94 -11.96 2.35
N SER A 72 -14.99 -10.74 2.90
CA SER A 72 -16.19 -10.23 3.58
C SER A 72 -17.20 -9.60 2.61
N ILE A 73 -16.72 -9.09 1.47
CA ILE A 73 -17.52 -8.35 0.50
C ILE A 73 -18.09 -9.27 -0.57
N LEU A 74 -17.28 -10.23 -1.06
CA LEU A 74 -17.65 -11.07 -2.18
C LEU A 74 -18.48 -12.29 -1.76
N LYS A 75 -19.50 -12.58 -2.54
CA LYS A 75 -20.24 -13.84 -2.48
C LYS A 75 -19.45 -14.95 -3.18
N PRO A 76 -19.73 -16.25 -2.89
CA PRO A 76 -18.95 -17.36 -3.43
C PRO A 76 -18.77 -17.39 -4.96
N HIS A 77 -19.72 -16.84 -5.73
CA HIS A 77 -19.67 -16.77 -7.19
C HIS A 77 -19.08 -15.44 -7.71
N GLU A 78 -18.71 -14.52 -6.83
CA GLU A 78 -18.18 -13.21 -7.22
C GLU A 78 -16.65 -13.22 -7.23
N SER A 79 -16.08 -12.31 -8.00
CA SER A 79 -14.63 -12.21 -8.24
C SER A 79 -14.12 -10.78 -8.10
N VAL A 80 -12.80 -10.64 -7.93
CA VAL A 80 -12.10 -9.36 -7.89
C VAL A 80 -11.34 -9.13 -9.20
N ILE A 81 -11.30 -7.87 -9.65
CA ILE A 81 -10.47 -7.40 -10.78
C ILE A 81 -9.27 -6.67 -10.21
N ALA A 82 -8.06 -6.95 -10.71
CA ALA A 82 -6.82 -6.30 -10.32
C ALA A 82 -5.87 -6.14 -11.51
N ALA A 83 -4.86 -5.25 -11.39
CA ALA A 83 -3.72 -5.29 -12.31
C ALA A 83 -2.99 -6.64 -12.21
N GLU A 84 -2.38 -7.13 -13.29
CA GLU A 84 -1.58 -8.36 -13.25
C GLU A 84 -0.39 -8.26 -12.27
N SER A 85 0.17 -7.05 -12.10
CA SER A 85 1.20 -6.74 -11.11
C SER A 85 0.66 -6.53 -9.70
N GLY A 86 -0.68 -6.48 -9.51
CA GLY A 86 -1.32 -6.21 -8.23
C GLY A 86 -0.91 -7.21 -7.14
N HIS A 87 -0.70 -6.72 -5.93
CA HIS A 87 -0.16 -7.52 -4.83
C HIS A 87 -0.95 -8.81 -4.58
N ILE A 88 -2.28 -8.77 -4.66
CA ILE A 88 -3.16 -9.94 -4.50
C ILE A 88 -3.01 -10.99 -5.62
N ALA A 89 -2.50 -10.58 -6.79
CA ALA A 89 -2.32 -11.49 -7.93
C ALA A 89 -0.97 -12.23 -7.88
N VAL A 90 0.10 -11.58 -7.35
CA VAL A 90 1.48 -12.10 -7.51
C VAL A 90 2.27 -12.26 -6.21
N HIS A 91 1.87 -11.63 -5.09
CA HIS A 91 2.68 -11.58 -3.88
C HIS A 91 2.00 -12.11 -2.60
N GLU A 92 0.86 -12.80 -2.72
CA GLU A 92 0.09 -13.29 -1.55
C GLU A 92 -0.11 -14.82 -1.55
N THR A 93 0.65 -15.54 -2.36
CA THR A 93 0.65 -17.03 -2.35
C THR A 93 -0.76 -17.63 -2.50
N GLY A 94 -1.61 -16.99 -3.33
CA GLY A 94 -2.99 -17.45 -3.54
C GLY A 94 -3.92 -17.21 -2.34
N ALA A 95 -3.67 -16.18 -1.52
CA ALA A 95 -4.48 -15.91 -0.33
C ALA A 95 -5.94 -15.62 -0.69
N ILE A 96 -6.19 -14.93 -1.80
CA ILE A 96 -7.55 -14.60 -2.26
C ILE A 96 -8.23 -15.84 -2.83
N GLU A 97 -7.54 -16.62 -3.65
CA GLU A 97 -8.02 -17.88 -4.20
C GLU A 97 -8.35 -18.89 -3.09
N ALA A 98 -7.59 -18.89 -2.00
CA ALA A 98 -7.87 -19.73 -0.82
C ALA A 98 -9.17 -19.35 -0.10
N THR A 99 -9.72 -18.15 -0.33
CA THR A 99 -11.06 -17.78 0.14
C THR A 99 -12.19 -18.20 -0.80
N GLY A 100 -11.84 -18.81 -1.94
CA GLY A 100 -12.79 -19.26 -2.96
C GLY A 100 -13.08 -18.23 -4.05
N HIS A 101 -12.34 -17.12 -4.11
CA HIS A 101 -12.56 -16.05 -5.08
C HIS A 101 -11.49 -16.01 -6.16
N LYS A 102 -11.93 -15.88 -7.41
CA LYS A 102 -11.03 -15.69 -8.55
C LYS A 102 -10.51 -14.25 -8.61
N VAL A 103 -9.22 -14.08 -8.88
CA VAL A 103 -8.63 -12.80 -9.28
C VAL A 103 -8.60 -12.73 -10.81
N ASN A 104 -9.36 -11.78 -11.41
CA ASN A 104 -9.31 -11.48 -12.84
C ASN A 104 -8.26 -10.39 -13.05
N THR A 105 -7.18 -10.72 -13.76
CA THR A 105 -6.07 -9.80 -13.96
C THR A 105 -6.19 -9.01 -15.25
N ILE A 106 -5.72 -7.76 -15.22
CA ILE A 106 -5.61 -6.86 -16.38
C ILE A 106 -4.13 -6.53 -16.59
N VAL A 107 -3.64 -6.75 -17.81
CA VAL A 107 -2.28 -6.36 -18.22
C VAL A 107 -2.17 -4.84 -18.26
N THR A 108 -1.14 -4.31 -17.62
CA THR A 108 -0.89 -2.86 -17.53
C THR A 108 0.59 -2.54 -17.70
N ASN A 109 0.91 -1.37 -18.27
CA ASN A 109 2.30 -0.94 -18.43
C ASN A 109 2.86 -0.23 -17.19
N ASN A 110 1.99 0.32 -16.34
CA ASN A 110 2.36 1.15 -15.20
C ASN A 110 1.66 0.74 -13.89
N GLY A 111 1.06 -0.44 -13.84
CA GLY A 111 0.34 -0.95 -12.68
C GLY A 111 -1.04 -0.32 -12.44
N LYS A 112 -1.44 0.69 -13.22
CA LYS A 112 -2.76 1.32 -13.10
C LYS A 112 -3.77 0.69 -14.07
N ILE A 113 -4.98 0.44 -13.59
CA ILE A 113 -6.11 -0.01 -14.41
C ILE A 113 -7.06 1.16 -14.67
N THR A 114 -7.75 1.13 -15.81
CA THR A 114 -8.69 2.17 -16.23
C THR A 114 -10.12 1.64 -16.36
N PRO A 115 -11.14 2.53 -16.36
CA PRO A 115 -12.51 2.15 -16.61
C PRO A 115 -12.72 1.33 -17.89
N GLU A 116 -12.03 1.69 -18.97
CA GLU A 116 -12.14 1.02 -20.27
C GLU A 116 -11.61 -0.43 -20.20
N GLN A 117 -10.52 -0.65 -19.49
CA GLN A 117 -9.96 -1.98 -19.28
C GLN A 117 -10.89 -2.85 -18.40
N ILE A 118 -11.49 -2.25 -17.36
CA ILE A 118 -12.48 -2.96 -16.52
C ILE A 118 -13.70 -3.34 -17.35
N ALA A 119 -14.19 -2.44 -18.24
CA ALA A 119 -15.32 -2.71 -19.13
C ALA A 119 -15.06 -3.95 -20.02
N VAL A 120 -13.83 -4.14 -20.50
CA VAL A 120 -13.48 -5.35 -21.26
C VAL A 120 -13.69 -6.61 -20.42
N VAL A 121 -13.24 -6.61 -19.15
CA VAL A 121 -13.44 -7.76 -18.24
C VAL A 121 -14.93 -8.01 -18.01
N LEU A 122 -15.73 -6.98 -17.77
CA LEU A 122 -17.18 -7.12 -17.58
C LEU A 122 -17.87 -7.71 -18.81
N ASN A 123 -17.51 -7.25 -20.00
CA ASN A 123 -18.06 -7.72 -21.27
C ASN A 123 -17.69 -9.21 -21.58
N MET A 124 -16.62 -9.72 -20.97
CA MET A 124 -16.23 -11.12 -21.08
C MET A 124 -16.98 -12.04 -20.11
N HIS A 125 -17.63 -11.51 -19.08
CA HIS A 125 -18.32 -12.28 -18.03
C HIS A 125 -19.83 -12.06 -18.14
N THR A 126 -20.47 -12.72 -19.10
CA THR A 126 -21.83 -12.40 -19.59
C THR A 126 -22.93 -13.23 -18.97
N ASP A 127 -22.63 -14.37 -18.33
CA ASP A 127 -23.64 -15.32 -17.86
C ASP A 127 -23.18 -16.12 -16.61
N GLU A 128 -24.07 -16.98 -16.11
CA GLU A 128 -23.88 -17.76 -14.89
C GLU A 128 -22.88 -18.92 -15.00
N HIS A 129 -22.30 -19.17 -16.16
CA HIS A 129 -21.21 -20.14 -16.32
C HIS A 129 -19.87 -19.58 -15.90
N MET A 130 -19.79 -18.27 -15.68
CA MET A 130 -18.59 -17.56 -15.28
C MET A 130 -18.75 -16.93 -13.88
N VAL A 131 -17.63 -16.63 -13.23
CA VAL A 131 -17.64 -15.81 -12.01
C VAL A 131 -18.12 -14.40 -12.35
N LYS A 132 -18.85 -13.77 -11.43
CA LYS A 132 -19.34 -12.40 -11.59
C LYS A 132 -18.34 -11.39 -11.00
N PRO A 133 -17.65 -10.56 -11.81
CA PRO A 133 -16.83 -9.49 -11.27
C PRO A 133 -17.67 -8.53 -10.42
N LYS A 134 -17.21 -8.24 -9.19
CA LYS A 134 -17.95 -7.41 -8.24
C LYS A 134 -17.09 -6.39 -7.51
N LEU A 135 -15.79 -6.63 -7.41
CA LEU A 135 -14.84 -5.79 -6.72
C LEU A 135 -13.71 -5.41 -7.67
N VAL A 136 -13.34 -4.14 -7.68
CA VAL A 136 -12.12 -3.62 -8.31
C VAL A 136 -11.11 -3.34 -7.22
N TYR A 137 -9.93 -3.94 -7.32
CA TYR A 137 -8.80 -3.73 -6.43
C TYR A 137 -7.70 -2.95 -7.16
N ILE A 138 -7.21 -1.90 -6.54
CA ILE A 138 -6.04 -1.15 -7.00
C ILE A 138 -5.09 -0.88 -5.82
N SER A 139 -3.81 -0.70 -6.09
CA SER A 139 -2.82 -0.24 -5.10
C SER A 139 -2.45 1.21 -5.32
N ASN A 140 -2.32 2.01 -4.26
CA ASN A 140 -1.78 3.36 -4.32
C ASN A 140 -0.73 3.58 -3.19
N SER A 141 0.58 3.70 -3.54
CA SER A 141 1.21 3.55 -4.87
C SER A 141 1.14 2.11 -5.39
N THR A 142 1.20 1.96 -6.73
CA THR A 142 1.23 0.64 -7.35
C THR A 142 2.54 -0.10 -7.06
N GLU A 143 2.60 -1.38 -7.39
CA GLU A 143 3.77 -2.24 -7.19
C GLU A 143 4.97 -1.81 -8.05
N VAL A 144 4.71 -1.08 -9.12
CA VAL A 144 5.73 -0.49 -10.01
C VAL A 144 5.97 1.01 -9.76
N GLY A 145 5.50 1.52 -8.62
CA GLY A 145 5.83 2.85 -8.09
C GLY A 145 5.00 4.01 -8.64
N SER A 146 4.07 3.80 -9.56
CA SER A 146 3.16 4.85 -10.03
C SER A 146 2.11 5.22 -8.97
N VAL A 147 1.51 6.40 -9.09
CA VAL A 147 0.46 6.87 -8.19
C VAL A 147 -0.79 7.27 -8.98
N TYR A 148 -1.96 7.02 -8.41
CA TYR A 148 -3.22 7.53 -8.96
C TYR A 148 -3.40 9.00 -8.60
N THR A 149 -3.87 9.79 -9.56
CA THR A 149 -4.32 11.16 -9.37
C THR A 149 -5.79 11.20 -8.92
N LYS A 150 -6.24 12.34 -8.43
CA LYS A 150 -7.63 12.54 -8.02
C LYS A 150 -8.62 12.28 -9.15
N ILE A 151 -8.32 12.78 -10.34
CA ILE A 151 -9.21 12.58 -11.50
C ILE A 151 -9.29 11.11 -11.92
N GLU A 152 -8.18 10.36 -11.87
CA GLU A 152 -8.17 8.93 -12.16
C GLU A 152 -9.01 8.14 -11.15
N LEU A 153 -8.85 8.43 -9.83
CA LEU A 153 -9.62 7.77 -8.79
C LEU A 153 -11.12 8.10 -8.88
N GLN A 154 -11.47 9.35 -9.17
CA GLN A 154 -12.85 9.77 -9.40
C GLN A 154 -13.49 9.03 -10.57
N HIS A 155 -12.78 8.89 -11.69
CA HIS A 155 -13.28 8.18 -12.86
C HIS A 155 -13.49 6.68 -12.56
N LEU A 156 -12.54 6.05 -11.88
CA LEU A 156 -12.67 4.66 -11.45
C LEU A 156 -13.87 4.47 -10.51
N TYR A 157 -13.98 5.30 -9.48
CA TYR A 157 -15.09 5.20 -8.53
C TYR A 157 -16.45 5.40 -9.20
N LYS A 158 -16.57 6.44 -10.03
CA LYS A 158 -17.80 6.69 -10.81
C LYS A 158 -18.17 5.49 -11.67
N PHE A 159 -17.21 4.96 -12.42
CA PHE A 159 -17.40 3.77 -13.25
C PHE A 159 -17.85 2.56 -12.42
N CYS A 160 -17.21 2.33 -11.27
CA CYS A 160 -17.61 1.25 -10.36
C CYS A 160 -19.06 1.40 -9.89
N GLN A 161 -19.47 2.62 -9.48
CA GLN A 161 -20.84 2.87 -9.04
C GLN A 161 -21.87 2.65 -10.18
N GLU A 162 -21.58 3.13 -11.38
CA GLU A 162 -22.44 2.96 -12.56
C GLU A 162 -22.61 1.49 -12.98
N ASN A 163 -21.60 0.65 -12.72
CA ASN A 163 -21.59 -0.77 -13.05
C ASN A 163 -21.84 -1.71 -11.84
N ASN A 164 -22.31 -1.15 -10.72
CA ASN A 164 -22.59 -1.91 -9.50
C ASN A 164 -21.39 -2.74 -9.01
N LEU A 165 -20.18 -2.18 -9.15
CA LEU A 165 -18.93 -2.70 -8.61
C LEU A 165 -18.56 -1.94 -7.33
N TYR A 166 -17.71 -2.54 -6.53
CA TYR A 166 -17.06 -1.89 -5.39
C TYR A 166 -15.62 -1.52 -5.75
N LEU A 167 -15.11 -0.45 -5.15
CA LEU A 167 -13.71 -0.04 -5.30
C LEU A 167 -12.97 -0.19 -3.96
N PHE A 168 -11.96 -1.05 -3.95
CA PHE A 168 -11.05 -1.26 -2.82
C PHE A 168 -9.64 -0.79 -3.17
N VAL A 169 -9.05 0.06 -2.33
CA VAL A 169 -7.69 0.56 -2.50
C VAL A 169 -6.75 -0.02 -1.45
N ASP A 170 -5.77 -0.76 -1.90
CA ASP A 170 -4.59 -1.16 -1.12
C ASP A 170 -3.71 0.06 -0.88
N GLY A 171 -3.62 0.46 0.38
CA GLY A 171 -2.84 1.61 0.83
C GLY A 171 -1.57 1.23 1.58
N ALA A 172 -0.93 0.09 1.27
CA ALA A 172 0.29 -0.34 1.95
C ALA A 172 1.40 0.73 1.94
N ARG A 173 1.41 1.59 0.90
CA ARG A 173 2.30 2.75 0.78
C ARG A 173 1.53 4.06 0.61
N LEU A 174 0.37 4.17 1.24
CA LEU A 174 -0.51 5.33 1.07
C LEU A 174 0.16 6.64 1.49
N ALA A 175 0.99 6.65 2.54
CA ALA A 175 1.74 7.83 2.95
C ALA A 175 2.65 8.34 1.81
N SER A 176 3.41 7.44 1.18
CA SER A 176 4.24 7.78 0.02
C SER A 176 3.39 8.24 -1.17
N ALA A 177 2.26 7.59 -1.46
CA ALA A 177 1.38 8.01 -2.54
C ALA A 177 0.84 9.43 -2.31
N LEU A 178 0.24 9.71 -1.15
CA LEU A 178 -0.38 11.00 -0.83
C LEU A 178 0.63 12.17 -0.71
N THR A 179 1.90 11.88 -0.46
CA THR A 179 2.97 12.89 -0.37
C THR A 179 3.83 12.99 -1.62
N SER A 180 3.49 12.24 -2.66
CA SER A 180 4.14 12.32 -3.96
C SER A 180 3.82 13.64 -4.65
N SER A 181 4.82 14.23 -5.34
CA SER A 181 4.62 15.41 -6.19
C SER A 181 3.75 15.14 -7.43
N LYS A 182 3.48 13.87 -7.73
CA LYS A 182 2.61 13.41 -8.83
C LYS A 182 1.19 13.06 -8.39
N CYS A 183 0.88 13.18 -7.11
CA CYS A 183 -0.42 12.88 -6.52
C CYS A 183 -1.05 14.15 -5.94
N ASP A 184 -2.32 14.35 -6.21
CA ASP A 184 -3.14 15.45 -5.71
C ASP A 184 -4.29 14.96 -4.80
N LEU A 185 -4.22 13.70 -4.37
CA LEU A 185 -5.19 13.08 -3.46
C LEU A 185 -4.93 13.45 -2.01
N THR A 186 -6.01 13.54 -1.25
CA THR A 186 -6.03 13.64 0.21
C THR A 186 -6.70 12.40 0.81
N LEU A 187 -6.60 12.22 2.14
CA LEU A 187 -7.38 11.18 2.83
C LEU A 187 -8.90 11.42 2.75
N GLU A 188 -9.33 12.67 2.67
CA GLU A 188 -10.73 13.02 2.41
C GLU A 188 -11.18 12.53 1.02
N ASP A 189 -10.32 12.68 0.00
CA ASP A 189 -10.61 12.15 -1.35
C ASP A 189 -10.66 10.63 -1.35
N MET A 190 -9.75 9.96 -0.63
CA MET A 190 -9.80 8.51 -0.45
C MET A 190 -11.12 8.06 0.17
N ALA A 191 -11.61 8.76 1.19
CA ALA A 191 -12.88 8.46 1.81
C ALA A 191 -14.07 8.68 0.87
N ASN A 192 -14.02 9.70 0.02
CA ASN A 192 -15.12 10.06 -0.88
C ASN A 192 -15.18 9.19 -2.15
N TYR A 193 -14.05 8.70 -2.62
CA TYR A 193 -13.93 8.00 -3.91
C TYR A 193 -13.50 6.54 -3.80
N THR A 194 -13.76 5.90 -2.65
CA THR A 194 -13.59 4.44 -2.46
C THR A 194 -14.70 3.88 -1.58
N ASP A 195 -15.04 2.60 -1.76
CA ASP A 195 -15.91 1.88 -0.82
C ASP A 195 -15.15 1.43 0.41
N VAL A 196 -13.94 0.93 0.21
CA VAL A 196 -12.98 0.52 1.25
C VAL A 196 -11.58 0.90 0.81
N PHE A 197 -10.73 1.27 1.75
CA PHE A 197 -9.29 1.32 1.56
C PHE A 197 -8.59 0.96 2.87
N TYR A 198 -7.29 0.72 2.84
CA TYR A 198 -6.55 0.70 4.09
C TYR A 198 -5.36 1.66 4.10
N ILE A 199 -4.98 2.07 5.29
CA ILE A 199 -3.85 2.95 5.56
C ILE A 199 -2.73 2.08 6.09
N GLY A 200 -1.62 1.99 5.34
CA GLY A 200 -0.46 1.20 5.70
C GLY A 200 0.38 1.84 6.81
N GLY A 201 0.61 1.10 7.89
CA GLY A 201 1.52 1.50 8.96
C GLY A 201 2.87 0.79 8.86
N THR A 202 2.88 -0.49 8.52
CA THR A 202 4.08 -1.35 8.52
C THR A 202 5.24 -0.77 7.69
N LYS A 203 4.94 -0.18 6.52
CA LYS A 203 5.94 0.41 5.62
C LYS A 203 6.18 1.90 5.87
N ASN A 204 5.49 2.47 6.86
CA ASN A 204 5.54 3.89 7.19
C ASN A 204 5.85 4.12 8.68
N GLY A 205 6.88 3.46 9.19
CA GLY A 205 7.42 3.70 10.52
C GLY A 205 6.69 3.04 11.69
N ALA A 206 5.71 2.16 11.44
CA ALA A 206 5.16 1.29 12.48
C ALA A 206 5.91 -0.05 12.57
N LEU A 207 5.84 -0.73 13.72
CA LEU A 207 6.33 -2.11 13.87
C LEU A 207 5.52 -3.07 13.02
N LEU A 208 4.20 -2.86 12.97
CA LEU A 208 3.23 -3.64 12.22
C LEU A 208 1.88 -2.92 12.22
N GLY A 209 1.03 -3.25 11.27
CA GLY A 209 -0.38 -2.89 11.30
C GLY A 209 -0.85 -2.04 10.14
N GLU A 210 -2.14 -2.25 9.84
CA GLU A 210 -2.89 -1.55 8.81
C GLU A 210 -4.23 -1.11 9.40
N ALA A 211 -4.70 0.08 9.03
CA ALA A 211 -6.03 0.56 9.39
C ALA A 211 -6.97 0.41 8.18
N ILE A 212 -7.87 -0.56 8.23
CA ILE A 212 -8.93 -0.73 7.21
C ILE A 212 -9.99 0.34 7.46
N VAL A 213 -10.29 1.13 6.44
CA VAL A 213 -11.30 2.21 6.45
C VAL A 213 -12.44 1.81 5.54
N ILE A 214 -13.62 1.61 6.10
CA ILE A 214 -14.85 1.24 5.39
C ILE A 214 -15.74 2.47 5.25
N ASN A 215 -15.82 3.01 4.04
CA ASN A 215 -16.61 4.19 3.70
C ASN A 215 -18.05 3.85 3.33
N ASN A 216 -18.26 2.68 2.74
CA ASN A 216 -19.58 2.09 2.49
C ASN A 216 -20.00 1.30 3.72
N LEU A 217 -20.70 1.93 4.65
CA LEU A 217 -21.01 1.35 5.96
C LEU A 217 -21.85 0.06 5.89
N LYS A 218 -22.50 -0.25 4.77
CA LYS A 218 -23.17 -1.54 4.56
C LYS A 218 -22.17 -2.72 4.60
N MET A 219 -20.92 -2.49 4.25
CA MET A 219 -19.85 -3.49 4.30
C MET A 219 -19.30 -3.70 5.71
N ASN A 220 -19.67 -2.87 6.67
CA ASN A 220 -19.25 -3.01 8.06
C ASN A 220 -20.13 -3.98 8.85
N GLU A 221 -21.28 -4.43 8.29
CA GLU A 221 -22.11 -5.45 8.92
C GLU A 221 -21.28 -6.73 9.10
N ASP A 222 -21.27 -7.25 10.32
CA ASP A 222 -20.51 -8.46 10.72
C ASP A 222 -18.99 -8.44 10.42
N PHE A 223 -18.41 -7.31 10.03
CA PHE A 223 -17.00 -7.24 9.63
C PHE A 223 -16.04 -7.71 10.73
N ARG A 224 -16.36 -7.46 12.01
CA ARG A 224 -15.56 -7.95 13.13
C ARG A 224 -15.53 -9.48 13.23
N TYR A 225 -16.58 -10.19 12.79
CA TYR A 225 -16.58 -11.66 12.69
C TYR A 225 -15.57 -12.13 11.64
N HIS A 226 -15.50 -11.46 10.49
CA HIS A 226 -14.51 -11.75 9.45
C HIS A 226 -13.08 -11.51 9.95
N ILE A 227 -12.83 -10.40 10.67
CA ILE A 227 -11.53 -10.15 11.31
C ILE A 227 -11.17 -11.29 12.28
N LYS A 228 -12.09 -11.68 13.14
CA LYS A 228 -11.85 -12.74 14.13
C LYS A 228 -11.59 -14.08 13.48
N GLN A 229 -12.41 -14.47 12.52
CA GLN A 229 -12.30 -15.74 11.79
C GLN A 229 -10.95 -15.89 11.10
N LYS A 230 -10.40 -14.81 10.55
CA LYS A 230 -9.11 -14.80 9.85
C LYS A 230 -7.91 -14.44 10.73
N GLY A 231 -8.09 -14.52 12.06
CA GLY A 231 -7.01 -14.31 13.03
C GLY A 231 -6.53 -12.85 13.16
N GLY A 232 -7.25 -11.89 12.58
CA GLY A 232 -6.86 -10.47 12.58
C GLY A 232 -7.18 -9.72 13.87
N MET A 233 -7.98 -10.31 14.76
CA MET A 233 -8.41 -9.66 16.01
C MET A 233 -7.44 -9.98 17.14
N LEU A 234 -6.44 -9.12 17.34
CA LEU A 234 -5.40 -9.30 18.35
C LEU A 234 -5.95 -9.06 19.75
N ALA A 235 -5.62 -9.94 20.71
CA ALA A 235 -6.01 -9.76 22.12
C ALA A 235 -5.49 -8.43 22.69
N LYS A 236 -4.25 -8.04 22.34
CA LYS A 236 -3.67 -6.75 22.68
C LYS A 236 -3.74 -5.80 21.48
N GLY A 237 -4.95 -5.52 20.96
CA GLY A 237 -5.18 -4.66 19.81
C GLY A 237 -4.62 -3.25 19.97
N ARG A 238 -4.53 -2.77 21.23
CA ARG A 238 -3.88 -1.50 21.59
C ARG A 238 -2.49 -1.31 20.97
N LEU A 239 -1.76 -2.41 20.71
CA LEU A 239 -0.45 -2.34 20.06
C LEU A 239 -0.53 -1.62 18.71
N ILE A 240 -1.58 -1.88 17.92
CA ILE A 240 -1.77 -1.19 16.65
C ILE A 240 -2.37 0.21 16.87
N GLY A 241 -3.35 0.33 17.76
CA GLY A 241 -3.97 1.62 18.10
C GLY A 241 -2.95 2.68 18.52
N ILE A 242 -2.04 2.36 19.43
CA ILE A 242 -0.97 3.25 19.89
C ILE A 242 -0.09 3.72 18.70
N GLN A 243 0.27 2.84 17.79
CA GLN A 243 1.10 3.18 16.64
C GLN A 243 0.37 4.15 15.70
N PHE A 244 -0.89 3.88 15.40
CA PHE A 244 -1.71 4.75 14.54
C PHE A 244 -2.03 6.09 15.22
N SER A 245 -2.27 6.13 16.53
CA SER A 245 -2.48 7.40 17.23
C SER A 245 -1.23 8.29 17.15
N GLU A 246 -0.03 7.72 17.33
CA GLU A 246 1.22 8.49 17.19
C GLU A 246 1.47 8.94 15.74
N MET A 247 1.21 8.09 14.75
CA MET A 247 1.39 8.46 13.33
C MET A 247 0.47 9.61 12.91
N PHE A 248 -0.77 9.66 13.42
CA PHE A 248 -1.73 10.70 13.06
C PHE A 248 -1.72 11.91 13.99
N ARG A 249 -0.97 11.84 15.09
CA ARG A 249 -0.65 13.00 15.91
C ARG A 249 0.44 13.81 15.19
N ASP A 250 0.27 15.11 15.14
CA ASP A 250 1.25 16.06 14.59
C ASP A 250 1.73 15.79 13.17
N ASN A 251 0.88 15.16 12.32
CA ASN A 251 1.15 14.84 10.90
C ASN A 251 2.30 13.87 10.63
N LEU A 252 2.80 13.14 11.63
CA LEU A 252 3.96 12.26 11.47
C LEU A 252 3.79 11.26 10.32
N PHE A 253 2.56 10.76 10.08
CA PHE A 253 2.25 9.86 8.97
C PHE A 253 2.70 10.42 7.61
N PHE A 254 2.40 11.69 7.36
CA PHE A 254 2.76 12.37 6.11
C PHE A 254 4.24 12.76 6.06
N GLU A 255 4.83 13.15 7.19
CA GLU A 255 6.25 13.51 7.25
C GLU A 255 7.16 12.33 6.91
N MET A 256 6.83 11.14 7.42
CA MET A 256 7.56 9.89 7.11
C MET A 256 7.45 9.53 5.63
N GLY A 257 6.25 9.61 5.04
CA GLY A 257 6.05 9.36 3.61
C GLY A 257 6.79 10.39 2.74
N LYS A 258 6.76 11.68 3.12
CA LYS A 258 7.48 12.75 2.44
C LYS A 258 8.99 12.54 2.47
N HIS A 259 9.56 12.17 3.61
CA HIS A 259 10.98 11.86 3.71
C HIS A 259 11.37 10.70 2.76
N ALA A 260 10.61 9.61 2.77
CA ALA A 260 10.86 8.49 1.88
C ALA A 260 10.86 8.92 0.40
N ASN A 261 9.88 9.73 -0.01
CA ASN A 261 9.80 10.27 -1.38
C ASN A 261 10.97 11.19 -1.72
N GLN A 262 11.39 12.07 -0.81
CA GLN A 262 12.53 12.98 -1.02
C GLN A 262 13.83 12.19 -1.28
N MET A 263 14.05 11.09 -0.56
CA MET A 263 15.21 10.22 -0.75
C MET A 263 15.14 9.49 -2.10
N ALA A 264 13.96 9.01 -2.50
CA ALA A 264 13.75 8.40 -3.81
C ALA A 264 13.95 9.40 -4.96
N GLU A 265 13.41 10.62 -4.82
CA GLU A 265 13.57 11.69 -5.81
C GLU A 265 15.05 12.10 -5.97
N LYS A 266 15.79 12.19 -4.86
CA LYS A 266 17.23 12.48 -4.89
C LYS A 266 17.99 11.37 -5.62
N LEU A 267 17.70 10.09 -5.33
CA LEU A 267 18.25 8.94 -6.07
C LEU A 267 17.94 9.04 -7.56
N ALA A 268 16.67 9.25 -7.90
CA ALA A 268 16.23 9.32 -9.29
C ALA A 268 16.92 10.44 -10.06
N LYS A 269 17.00 11.65 -9.49
CA LYS A 269 17.71 12.79 -10.09
C LYS A 269 19.20 12.50 -10.31
N GLY A 270 19.87 11.90 -9.31
CA GLY A 270 21.29 11.56 -9.39
C GLY A 270 21.58 10.50 -10.45
N ILE A 271 20.72 9.48 -10.57
CA ILE A 271 20.84 8.42 -11.58
C ILE A 271 20.54 8.96 -12.98
N SER A 272 19.49 9.77 -13.16
CA SER A 272 19.19 10.45 -14.43
C SER A 272 20.32 11.37 -14.90
N ALA A 273 20.96 12.09 -13.97
CA ALA A 273 22.09 12.99 -14.31
C ALA A 273 23.30 12.22 -14.86
N LYS A 274 23.39 10.91 -14.64
CA LYS A 274 24.39 10.00 -15.20
C LYS A 274 23.95 9.36 -16.53
N GLY A 275 22.78 9.73 -17.05
CA GLY A 275 22.27 9.30 -18.35
C GLY A 275 21.52 7.97 -18.33
N TYR A 276 21.04 7.50 -17.17
CA TYR A 276 20.25 6.28 -17.07
C TYR A 276 18.75 6.56 -17.00
N ASP A 277 17.98 5.73 -17.70
CA ASP A 277 16.52 5.77 -17.74
C ASP A 277 15.87 4.93 -16.65
N PHE A 278 14.54 4.98 -16.56
CA PHE A 278 13.73 4.23 -15.62
C PHE A 278 12.69 3.38 -16.35
N LEU A 279 12.37 2.22 -15.79
CA LEU A 279 11.29 1.35 -16.28
C LEU A 279 9.92 2.03 -16.20
N THR A 280 9.69 2.75 -15.10
CA THR A 280 8.51 3.58 -14.86
C THR A 280 8.95 4.95 -14.37
N GLU A 281 8.15 6.00 -14.65
CA GLU A 281 8.45 7.35 -14.15
C GLU A 281 8.52 7.35 -12.61
N PRO A 282 9.65 7.80 -12.00
CA PRO A 282 9.77 7.91 -10.55
C PRO A 282 8.67 8.79 -9.95
N SER A 283 7.78 8.18 -9.15
CA SER A 283 6.59 8.84 -8.63
C SER A 283 6.34 8.59 -7.14
N SER A 284 7.07 7.68 -6.51
CA SER A 284 6.90 7.30 -5.10
C SER A 284 8.24 6.90 -4.48
N ASN A 285 8.22 6.33 -3.29
CA ASN A 285 9.41 5.78 -2.62
C ASN A 285 9.99 4.52 -3.29
N GLN A 286 9.38 4.04 -4.38
CA GLN A 286 9.87 2.93 -5.19
C GLN A 286 10.28 3.45 -6.56
N ILE A 287 11.53 3.24 -6.96
CA ILE A 287 12.06 3.63 -8.28
C ILE A 287 12.74 2.45 -8.97
N PHE A 288 12.69 2.44 -10.29
CA PHE A 288 13.13 1.29 -11.10
C PHE A 288 14.12 1.73 -12.19
N PRO A 289 15.38 2.13 -11.83
CA PRO A 289 16.38 2.50 -12.81
C PRO A 289 16.83 1.32 -13.65
N ILE A 290 17.10 1.58 -14.94
CA ILE A 290 17.65 0.62 -15.90
C ILE A 290 19.15 0.83 -15.95
N LEU A 291 19.91 -0.17 -15.53
CA LEU A 291 21.36 -0.08 -15.42
C LEU A 291 22.07 -1.21 -16.16
N PRO A 292 23.28 -0.96 -16.69
CA PRO A 292 24.14 -2.01 -17.21
C PRO A 292 24.55 -3.02 -16.12
N ASN A 293 24.65 -4.30 -16.48
CA ASN A 293 25.02 -5.37 -15.56
C ASN A 293 26.38 -5.09 -14.83
N GLU A 294 27.31 -4.44 -15.52
CA GLU A 294 28.61 -4.07 -14.95
C GLU A 294 28.46 -3.11 -13.75
N ILE A 295 27.56 -2.16 -13.86
CA ILE A 295 27.25 -1.19 -12.78
C ILE A 295 26.52 -1.92 -11.65
N ILE A 296 25.55 -2.79 -11.97
CA ILE A 296 24.80 -3.56 -10.98
C ILE A 296 25.76 -4.41 -10.12
N VAL A 297 26.71 -5.11 -10.74
CA VAL A 297 27.72 -5.93 -10.02
C VAL A 297 28.57 -5.07 -9.07
N LYS A 298 28.99 -3.88 -9.50
CA LYS A 298 29.73 -2.94 -8.62
C LYS A 298 28.87 -2.48 -7.45
N LEU A 299 27.63 -2.08 -7.71
CA LEU A 299 26.71 -1.63 -6.67
C LEU A 299 26.40 -2.73 -5.65
N GLN A 300 26.26 -3.97 -6.08
CA GLN A 300 26.01 -5.12 -5.21
C GLN A 300 27.16 -5.42 -4.23
N ALA A 301 28.36 -4.87 -4.43
CA ALA A 301 29.42 -4.97 -3.45
C ALA A 301 29.12 -4.20 -2.14
N HIS A 302 28.34 -3.12 -2.23
CA HIS A 302 28.11 -2.17 -1.12
C HIS A 302 26.63 -2.06 -0.72
N PHE A 303 25.71 -2.33 -1.65
CA PHE A 303 24.27 -2.15 -1.49
C PHE A 303 23.50 -3.44 -1.76
N ASP A 304 22.33 -3.57 -1.09
CA ASP A 304 21.36 -4.61 -1.36
C ASP A 304 20.11 -4.01 -2.04
N PHE A 305 19.69 -4.63 -3.14
CA PHE A 305 18.49 -4.29 -3.90
C PHE A 305 18.02 -5.49 -4.72
N PHE A 306 16.80 -5.43 -5.29
CA PHE A 306 16.32 -6.47 -6.19
C PHE A 306 16.65 -6.14 -7.64
N ILE A 307 17.10 -7.15 -8.40
CA ILE A 307 17.01 -7.14 -9.85
C ILE A 307 15.54 -7.42 -10.19
N TRP A 308 14.91 -6.48 -10.88
CA TRP A 308 13.47 -6.51 -11.10
C TRP A 308 13.11 -7.20 -12.42
N GLU A 309 13.74 -6.76 -13.51
CA GLU A 309 13.43 -7.24 -14.86
C GLU A 309 14.66 -7.18 -15.76
N LYS A 310 14.80 -8.15 -16.66
CA LYS A 310 15.79 -8.12 -17.74
C LYS A 310 15.23 -7.29 -18.89
N ILE A 311 15.90 -6.19 -19.26
CA ILE A 311 15.49 -5.29 -20.34
C ILE A 311 16.05 -5.78 -21.70
N ASP A 312 17.36 -6.11 -21.71
CA ASP A 312 18.06 -6.65 -22.86
C ASP A 312 19.27 -7.49 -22.43
N GLU A 313 20.18 -7.82 -23.36
CA GLU A 313 21.36 -8.65 -23.08
C GLU A 313 22.36 -8.03 -22.08
N LYS A 314 22.34 -6.69 -21.91
CA LYS A 314 23.30 -5.96 -21.08
C LYS A 314 22.66 -5.20 -19.92
N ASN A 315 21.37 -4.86 -20.02
CA ASN A 315 20.68 -3.95 -19.11
C ASN A 315 19.58 -4.67 -18.34
N TYR A 316 19.45 -4.29 -17.08
CA TYR A 316 18.40 -4.76 -16.17
C TYR A 316 17.78 -3.58 -15.44
N ALA A 317 16.47 -3.63 -15.21
CA ALA A 317 15.83 -2.78 -14.23
C ALA A 317 16.13 -3.33 -12.84
N ILE A 318 16.52 -2.46 -11.91
CA ILE A 318 16.63 -2.80 -10.49
C ILE A 318 15.56 -2.04 -9.71
N ARG A 319 15.09 -2.61 -8.60
CA ARG A 319 14.17 -1.90 -7.71
C ARG A 319 14.92 -1.34 -6.51
N LEU A 320 14.82 -0.03 -6.32
CA LEU A 320 15.30 0.69 -5.15
C LEU A 320 14.11 1.20 -4.35
N VAL A 321 14.09 0.94 -3.06
CA VAL A 321 13.03 1.36 -2.14
C VAL A 321 13.64 2.17 -1.01
N THR A 322 13.13 3.39 -0.81
CA THR A 322 13.49 4.24 0.31
C THR A 322 12.42 4.15 1.40
N SER A 323 12.80 4.43 2.64
CA SER A 323 11.93 4.34 3.81
C SER A 323 11.90 5.66 4.60
N TRP A 324 11.08 5.71 5.61
CA TRP A 324 10.95 6.81 6.56
C TRP A 324 12.26 7.19 7.28
N VAL A 325 13.28 6.32 7.25
CA VAL A 325 14.58 6.48 7.94
C VAL A 325 15.77 6.35 6.99
N THR A 326 15.53 6.33 5.67
CA THR A 326 16.62 6.28 4.69
C THR A 326 17.59 7.45 4.90
N LEU A 327 18.86 7.14 5.08
CA LEU A 327 19.92 8.13 5.33
C LEU A 327 20.33 8.81 4.03
N GLU A 328 20.35 10.15 4.03
CA GLU A 328 20.75 10.94 2.86
C GLU A 328 22.18 10.63 2.41
N GLU A 329 23.11 10.40 3.35
CA GLU A 329 24.47 9.97 3.07
C GLU A 329 24.52 8.67 2.22
N GLN A 330 23.64 7.72 2.51
CA GLN A 330 23.59 6.45 1.77
C GLN A 330 23.02 6.62 0.37
N VAL A 331 22.10 7.58 0.18
CA VAL A 331 21.62 8.02 -1.13
C VAL A 331 22.78 8.62 -1.94
N ASP A 332 23.57 9.52 -1.36
CA ASP A 332 24.72 10.13 -2.00
C ASP A 332 25.78 9.09 -2.36
N ASN A 333 26.08 8.16 -1.45
CA ASN A 333 27.03 7.07 -1.68
C ASN A 333 26.57 6.16 -2.83
N PHE A 334 25.26 5.87 -2.93
CA PHE A 334 24.71 5.08 -4.05
C PHE A 334 24.88 5.83 -5.38
N ILE A 335 24.51 7.11 -5.43
CA ILE A 335 24.66 7.94 -6.62
C ILE A 335 26.12 8.03 -7.08
N GLN A 336 27.07 8.15 -6.16
CA GLN A 336 28.50 8.18 -6.49
C GLN A 336 28.99 6.86 -7.08
N ALA A 337 28.43 5.73 -6.60
CA ALA A 337 28.85 4.39 -7.02
C ALA A 337 28.28 3.96 -8.39
N VAL A 338 27.12 4.55 -8.83
CA VAL A 338 26.59 4.42 -10.19
C VAL A 338 27.49 5.12 -11.19
#